data_36938b7ff834ff3fc65096e25934fe15
#
_entry.id   36938b7ff834ff3fc65096e25934fe15
#
_cell.length_a   1.000
_cell.length_b   1.000
_cell.length_c   1.000
_cell.angle_alpha   90.00
_cell.angle_beta   90.00
_cell.angle_gamma   90.00
#
_symmetry.space_group_name_H-M   'P 1'
#
loop_
_entity.id
_entity.type
_entity.pdbx_description
1 polymer ?
#
loop_
_entity_poly.entity_id
_entity_poly.type
_entity_poly.pdbx_seq_one_letter_code
_entity_poly.pdbx_strand_id
1 'polypeptide(L)'
;DTTIPIRIGMFRIIPILMGIVVSYVVALIMNAMGLTNADGTAILNFAGVASAPIVGVPKFFVCKFNITAILAMAPIAIASMMEHIGDISAISATVDRNFIEDPGLHRTLLGDGLATSLSALIGGPANTTYGENTSVLALSRVYDPRVIRLAAIYAVVLSFIPKMAEVISSLPSAIIGGISFILYGMISAVGVRNVVENKVDLTRSRNLVITAVILVCGLGVSEGLTFTIAGAHITLTGLALAAIVGILLNAILPGNDYVFETTKKKEEIEDD
;
A
#
# COMPACT_ATOMS: atom_id res chain seq x y z
N ASP A 1 24.06 26.55 -7.24
CA ASP A 1 25.21 25.99 -6.52
C ASP A 1 24.76 25.48 -5.16
N THR A 2 24.28 24.26 -5.10
CA THR A 2 24.04 23.60 -3.83
C THR A 2 24.60 22.19 -3.93
N THR A 3 25.91 22.07 -3.87
CA THR A 3 26.60 20.85 -3.52
C THR A 3 26.30 20.51 -2.07
N ILE A 4 25.13 19.95 -1.81
CA ILE A 4 24.82 19.30 -0.54
C ILE A 4 25.71 18.05 -0.51
N PRO A 5 26.61 17.89 0.48
CA PRO A 5 27.49 16.75 0.52
C PRO A 5 26.65 15.47 0.52
N ILE A 6 26.96 14.56 -0.38
CA ILE A 6 26.26 13.30 -0.68
C ILE A 6 25.84 12.54 0.60
N ARG A 7 26.59 12.68 1.70
CA ARG A 7 26.32 12.05 3.00
C ARG A 7 25.03 12.54 3.67
N ILE A 8 24.68 13.82 3.58
CA ILE A 8 23.46 14.36 4.20
C ILE A 8 22.24 14.13 3.31
N GLY A 9 22.42 14.09 1.98
CA GLY A 9 21.36 13.79 1.02
C GLY A 9 20.76 12.40 1.21
N MET A 10 21.57 11.38 1.47
CA MET A 10 21.10 10.00 1.64
C MET A 10 20.22 9.84 2.89
N PHE A 11 20.49 10.51 4.00
CA PHE A 11 19.65 10.47 5.21
C PHE A 11 18.28 11.17 5.02
N ARG A 12 18.16 12.10 4.07
CA ARG A 12 16.87 12.72 3.70
C ARG A 12 15.99 11.82 2.85
N ILE A 13 16.57 10.85 2.13
CA ILE A 13 15.85 9.96 1.23
C ILE A 13 15.22 8.78 2.00
N ILE A 14 15.77 8.41 3.17
CA ILE A 14 15.34 7.23 3.93
C ILE A 14 14.95 7.60 5.38
N PRO A 15 14.07 8.58 5.62
CA PRO A 15 13.78 9.03 6.98
C PRO A 15 13.13 7.94 7.84
N ILE A 16 12.25 7.11 7.25
CA ILE A 16 11.56 6.02 7.95
C ILE A 16 12.58 4.95 8.38
N LEU A 17 13.46 4.53 7.46
CA LEU A 17 14.50 3.55 7.80
C LEU A 17 15.43 4.07 8.90
N MET A 18 15.80 5.34 8.84
CA MET A 18 16.62 5.96 9.90
C MET A 18 15.87 5.99 11.23
N GLY A 19 14.57 6.30 11.20
CA GLY A 19 13.70 6.23 12.38
C GLY A 19 13.67 4.83 12.99
N ILE A 20 13.53 3.79 12.15
CA ILE A 20 13.58 2.39 12.59
C ILE A 20 14.93 2.06 13.25
N VAL A 21 16.05 2.40 12.58
CA VAL A 21 17.40 2.11 13.09
C VAL A 21 17.64 2.81 14.43
N VAL A 22 17.32 4.09 14.54
CA VAL A 22 17.48 4.86 15.78
C VAL A 22 16.60 4.29 16.89
N SER A 23 15.33 4.01 16.61
CA SER A 23 14.42 3.41 17.60
C SER A 23 14.89 2.02 18.05
N TYR A 24 15.44 1.23 17.13
CA TYR A 24 15.99 -0.08 17.45
C TYR A 24 17.24 0.02 18.33
N VAL A 25 18.13 1.00 18.06
CA VAL A 25 19.29 1.28 18.92
C VAL A 25 18.84 1.71 20.32
N VAL A 26 17.82 2.56 20.42
CA VAL A 26 17.25 2.94 21.72
C VAL A 26 16.69 1.71 22.45
N ALA A 27 15.96 0.84 21.76
CA ALA A 27 15.43 -0.40 22.34
C ALA A 27 16.57 -1.34 22.81
N LEU A 28 17.69 -1.41 22.07
CA LEU A 28 18.89 -2.15 22.48
C LEU A 28 19.48 -1.60 23.78
N ILE A 29 19.60 -0.28 23.90
CA ILE A 29 20.13 0.37 25.11
C ILE A 29 19.19 0.10 26.29
N MET A 30 17.88 0.28 26.11
CA MET A 30 16.88 0.00 27.16
C MET A 30 16.93 -1.46 27.61
N ASN A 31 17.05 -2.40 26.69
CA ASN A 31 17.17 -3.83 26.99
C ASN A 31 18.47 -4.15 27.73
N ALA A 32 19.59 -3.50 27.38
CA ALA A 32 20.87 -3.63 28.07
C ALA A 32 20.86 -3.03 29.50
N MET A 33 20.03 -2.02 29.72
CA MET A 33 19.78 -1.44 31.04
C MET A 33 18.85 -2.30 31.93
N GLY A 34 18.36 -3.44 31.42
CA GLY A 34 17.46 -4.32 32.13
C GLY A 34 16.02 -3.82 32.22
N LEU A 35 15.65 -2.84 31.40
CA LEU A 35 14.27 -2.40 31.29
C LEU A 35 13.42 -3.45 30.59
N THR A 36 12.21 -3.64 31.05
CA THR A 36 11.24 -4.63 30.54
C THR A 36 9.97 -3.96 30.06
N ASN A 37 9.20 -4.66 29.26
CA ASN A 37 7.83 -4.28 28.93
C ASN A 37 6.93 -4.28 30.17
N ALA A 38 5.72 -3.75 30.06
CA ALA A 38 4.75 -3.71 31.17
C ALA A 38 4.34 -5.11 31.71
N ASP A 39 4.50 -6.15 30.89
CA ASP A 39 4.25 -7.56 31.22
C ASP A 39 5.48 -8.29 31.78
N GLY A 40 6.59 -7.57 32.03
CA GLY A 40 7.83 -8.12 32.56
C GLY A 40 8.70 -8.85 31.52
N THR A 41 8.29 -8.88 30.25
CA THR A 41 9.09 -9.49 29.17
C THR A 41 10.22 -8.55 28.71
N ALA A 42 11.30 -9.12 28.19
CA ALA A 42 12.40 -8.34 27.60
C ALA A 42 11.90 -7.51 26.41
N ILE A 43 12.39 -6.29 26.27
CA ILE A 43 12.02 -5.38 25.16
C ILE A 43 12.42 -5.99 23.83
N LEU A 44 13.59 -6.64 23.77
CA LEU A 44 14.10 -7.34 22.60
C LEU A 44 14.34 -8.80 22.93
N ASN A 45 13.84 -9.69 22.07
CA ASN A 45 14.07 -11.11 22.18
C ASN A 45 14.88 -11.60 20.95
N PHE A 46 16.12 -11.99 21.17
CA PHE A 46 17.05 -12.47 20.14
C PHE A 46 17.08 -14.00 20.01
N ALA A 47 16.25 -14.74 20.73
CA ALA A 47 16.27 -16.20 20.69
C ALA A 47 16.03 -16.74 19.25
N GLY A 48 15.08 -16.14 18.53
CA GLY A 48 14.82 -16.46 17.12
C GLY A 48 16.02 -16.16 16.23
N VAL A 49 16.63 -14.97 16.41
CA VAL A 49 17.81 -14.53 15.64
C VAL A 49 19.00 -15.45 15.88
N ALA A 50 19.21 -15.88 17.13
CA ALA A 50 20.32 -16.76 17.49
C ALA A 50 20.16 -18.17 16.87
N SER A 51 18.94 -18.68 16.84
CA SER A 51 18.63 -20.04 16.34
C SER A 51 18.44 -20.10 14.82
N ALA A 52 18.17 -18.98 14.16
CA ALA A 52 17.91 -18.94 12.72
C ALA A 52 19.18 -19.22 11.90
N PRO A 53 19.07 -20.06 10.85
CA PRO A 53 20.16 -20.27 9.91
C PRO A 53 20.44 -18.99 9.10
N ILE A 54 21.68 -18.84 8.63
CA ILE A 54 22.06 -17.71 7.76
C ILE A 54 21.41 -17.87 6.38
N VAL A 55 21.37 -19.08 5.86
CA VAL A 55 20.75 -19.41 4.56
C VAL A 55 19.67 -20.44 4.77
N GLY A 56 18.54 -20.23 4.16
CA GLY A 56 17.41 -21.17 4.22
C GLY A 56 16.43 -20.94 3.07
N VAL A 57 15.63 -21.93 2.79
CA VAL A 57 14.58 -21.83 1.76
C VAL A 57 13.28 -21.39 2.45
N PRO A 58 12.58 -20.38 1.93
CA PRO A 58 11.26 -20.01 2.44
C PRO A 58 10.31 -21.20 2.43
N LYS A 59 9.39 -21.25 3.38
CA LYS A 59 8.37 -22.30 3.42
C LYS A 59 7.31 -21.99 2.36
N PHE A 60 7.24 -22.83 1.35
CA PHE A 60 6.21 -22.77 0.32
C PHE A 60 5.03 -23.65 0.69
N PHE A 61 3.83 -23.14 0.47
CA PHE A 61 2.58 -23.86 0.66
C PHE A 61 1.78 -23.80 -0.63
N VAL A 62 1.21 -24.93 -1.02
CA VAL A 62 0.30 -24.94 -2.18
C VAL A 62 -1.06 -24.41 -1.76
N CYS A 63 -1.62 -23.52 -2.55
CA CYS A 63 -2.94 -22.95 -2.30
C CYS A 63 -4.04 -24.05 -2.30
N LYS A 64 -5.05 -23.87 -1.45
CA LYS A 64 -6.25 -24.70 -1.43
C LYS A 64 -7.43 -23.85 -1.90
N PHE A 65 -8.15 -24.34 -2.90
CA PHE A 65 -9.36 -23.67 -3.36
C PHE A 65 -10.49 -23.88 -2.34
N ASN A 66 -11.06 -22.77 -1.90
CA ASN A 66 -12.21 -22.74 -1.00
C ASN A 66 -13.17 -21.64 -1.44
N ILE A 67 -14.39 -22.01 -1.80
CA ILE A 67 -15.38 -21.08 -2.32
C ILE A 67 -15.74 -19.97 -1.30
N THR A 68 -15.79 -20.33 -0.01
CA THR A 68 -16.06 -19.36 1.06
C THR A 68 -14.97 -18.30 1.14
N ALA A 69 -13.69 -18.71 1.05
CA ALA A 69 -12.57 -17.78 1.04
C ALA A 69 -12.61 -16.88 -0.22
N ILE A 70 -12.95 -17.43 -1.38
CA ILE A 70 -13.09 -16.65 -2.63
C ILE A 70 -14.19 -15.61 -2.47
N LEU A 71 -15.36 -15.98 -1.97
CA LEU A 71 -16.48 -15.04 -1.78
C LEU A 71 -16.17 -13.97 -0.72
N ALA A 72 -15.39 -14.29 0.30
CA ALA A 72 -14.96 -13.33 1.31
C ALA A 72 -13.92 -12.33 0.77
N MET A 73 -13.02 -12.78 -0.10
CA MET A 73 -11.93 -11.95 -0.62
C MET A 73 -12.29 -11.16 -1.88
N ALA A 74 -13.26 -11.61 -2.67
CA ALA A 74 -13.66 -10.95 -3.92
C ALA A 74 -14.05 -9.47 -3.75
N PRO A 75 -14.82 -9.04 -2.71
CA PRO A 75 -15.10 -7.63 -2.47
C PRO A 75 -13.85 -6.80 -2.15
N ILE A 76 -12.86 -7.40 -1.48
CA ILE A 76 -11.60 -6.73 -1.12
C ILE A 76 -10.77 -6.45 -2.38
N ALA A 77 -10.82 -7.34 -3.37
CA ALA A 77 -10.15 -7.13 -4.65
C ALA A 77 -10.62 -5.86 -5.37
N ILE A 78 -11.90 -5.48 -5.25
CA ILE A 78 -12.42 -4.23 -5.81
C ILE A 78 -11.74 -3.02 -5.15
N ALA A 79 -11.54 -3.05 -3.83
CA ALA A 79 -10.83 -2.00 -3.11
C ALA A 79 -9.37 -1.87 -3.58
N SER A 80 -8.66 -3.00 -3.72
CA SER A 80 -7.28 -3.00 -4.23
C SER A 80 -7.19 -2.49 -5.68
N MET A 81 -8.19 -2.77 -6.53
CA MET A 81 -8.25 -2.19 -7.89
C MET A 81 -8.38 -0.67 -7.84
N MET A 82 -9.20 -0.12 -6.95
CA MET A 82 -9.36 1.34 -6.81
C MET A 82 -8.08 1.99 -6.28
N GLU A 83 -7.43 1.36 -5.31
CA GLU A 83 -6.12 1.77 -4.80
C GLU A 83 -5.09 1.82 -5.95
N HIS A 84 -4.97 0.75 -6.71
CA HIS A 84 -4.07 0.66 -7.87
C HIS A 84 -4.29 1.80 -8.89
N ILE A 85 -5.54 2.12 -9.21
CA ILE A 85 -5.86 3.24 -10.12
C ILE A 85 -5.37 4.56 -9.55
N GLY A 86 -5.57 4.79 -8.25
CA GLY A 86 -5.06 5.98 -7.55
C GLY A 86 -3.54 6.08 -7.60
N ASP A 87 -2.84 4.97 -7.34
CA ASP A 87 -1.38 4.91 -7.33
C ASP A 87 -0.78 5.10 -8.73
N ILE A 88 -1.41 4.51 -9.76
CA ILE A 88 -0.99 4.73 -11.16
C ILE A 88 -1.18 6.20 -11.57
N SER A 89 -2.25 6.85 -11.09
CA SER A 89 -2.44 8.30 -11.30
C SER A 89 -1.35 9.12 -10.61
N ALA A 90 -1.04 8.79 -9.36
CA ALA A 90 -0.03 9.50 -8.57
C ALA A 90 1.39 9.33 -9.15
N ILE A 91 1.76 8.12 -9.57
CA ILE A 91 3.07 7.88 -10.21
C ILE A 91 3.15 8.53 -11.59
N SER A 92 2.04 8.55 -12.35
CA SER A 92 1.97 9.22 -13.65
C SER A 92 2.28 10.72 -13.50
N ALA A 93 1.68 11.38 -12.52
CA ALA A 93 1.96 12.78 -12.21
C ALA A 93 3.40 12.99 -11.71
N THR A 94 3.95 12.06 -10.93
CA THR A 94 5.30 12.17 -10.37
C THR A 94 6.39 12.03 -11.45
N VAL A 95 6.17 11.18 -12.46
CA VAL A 95 7.14 10.84 -13.51
C VAL A 95 6.91 11.66 -14.79
N ASP A 96 5.83 12.45 -14.82
CA ASP A 96 5.37 13.22 -15.99
C ASP A 96 5.14 12.31 -17.22
N ARG A 97 4.47 11.16 -17.00
CA ARG A 97 4.07 10.20 -18.04
C ARG A 97 2.68 9.64 -17.74
N ASN A 98 1.83 9.56 -18.74
CA ASN A 98 0.48 9.03 -18.58
C ASN A 98 0.45 7.49 -18.67
N PHE A 99 0.65 6.79 -17.55
CA PHE A 99 0.59 5.34 -17.49
C PHE A 99 -0.85 4.79 -17.55
N ILE A 100 -1.86 5.64 -17.40
CA ILE A 100 -3.26 5.26 -17.59
C ILE A 100 -3.53 4.96 -19.07
N GLU A 101 -2.88 5.70 -19.96
CA GLU A 101 -3.00 5.54 -21.41
C GLU A 101 -1.98 4.55 -21.97
N ASP A 102 -0.67 4.73 -21.64
CA ASP A 102 0.43 3.86 -22.09
C ASP A 102 1.30 3.43 -20.88
N PRO A 103 1.32 2.14 -20.55
CA PRO A 103 0.84 0.94 -21.25
C PRO A 103 -0.67 0.65 -21.09
N GLY A 104 -1.41 1.45 -20.30
CA GLY A 104 -2.82 1.33 -20.05
C GLY A 104 -3.16 0.58 -18.76
N LEU A 105 -4.22 1.02 -18.07
CA LEU A 105 -4.67 0.45 -16.80
C LEU A 105 -4.93 -1.06 -16.87
N HIS A 106 -5.43 -1.56 -18.00
CA HIS A 106 -5.67 -2.99 -18.20
C HIS A 106 -4.41 -3.83 -18.07
N ARG A 107 -3.24 -3.30 -18.48
CA ARG A 107 -1.95 -4.01 -18.38
C ARG A 107 -1.38 -3.91 -16.98
N THR A 108 -1.49 -2.75 -16.35
CA THR A 108 -0.96 -2.57 -14.99
C THR A 108 -1.78 -3.38 -13.98
N LEU A 109 -3.12 -3.38 -14.07
CA LEU A 109 -4.00 -4.23 -13.27
C LEU A 109 -3.77 -5.72 -13.51
N LEU A 110 -3.54 -6.13 -14.77
CA LEU A 110 -3.22 -7.52 -15.08
C LEU A 110 -1.89 -7.94 -14.44
N GLY A 111 -0.88 -7.05 -14.47
CA GLY A 111 0.42 -7.30 -13.85
C GLY A 111 0.31 -7.49 -12.34
N ASP A 112 -0.43 -6.62 -11.65
CA ASP A 112 -0.70 -6.69 -10.22
C ASP A 112 -1.49 -7.96 -9.85
N GLY A 113 -2.55 -8.26 -10.59
CA GLY A 113 -3.35 -9.47 -10.38
C GLY A 113 -2.57 -10.77 -10.63
N LEU A 114 -1.70 -10.82 -11.64
CA LEU A 114 -0.83 -11.96 -11.89
C LEU A 114 0.22 -12.13 -10.78
N ALA A 115 0.81 -11.03 -10.29
CA ALA A 115 1.76 -11.07 -9.19
C ALA A 115 1.10 -11.62 -7.91
N THR A 116 -0.09 -11.14 -7.58
CA THR A 116 -0.91 -11.64 -6.45
C THR A 116 -1.26 -13.12 -6.62
N SER A 117 -1.66 -13.54 -7.82
CA SER A 117 -2.01 -14.93 -8.12
C SER A 117 -0.80 -15.87 -7.99
N LEU A 118 0.36 -15.46 -8.50
CA LEU A 118 1.61 -16.22 -8.36
C LEU A 118 2.05 -16.32 -6.90
N SER A 119 1.97 -15.22 -6.15
CA SER A 119 2.24 -15.23 -4.71
C SER A 119 1.34 -16.23 -3.98
N ALA A 120 0.03 -16.18 -4.22
CA ALA A 120 -0.94 -17.08 -3.60
C ALA A 120 -0.70 -18.55 -3.94
N LEU A 121 -0.30 -18.86 -5.19
CA LEU A 121 0.00 -20.24 -5.61
C LEU A 121 1.10 -20.89 -4.79
N ILE A 122 2.09 -20.11 -4.35
CA ILE A 122 3.21 -20.59 -3.53
C ILE A 122 3.02 -20.36 -2.04
N GLY A 123 1.82 -19.89 -1.63
CA GLY A 123 1.46 -19.68 -0.22
C GLY A 123 1.88 -18.33 0.34
N GLY A 124 2.22 -17.37 -0.51
CA GLY A 124 2.47 -15.97 -0.12
C GLY A 124 1.18 -15.19 0.09
N PRO A 125 1.27 -14.00 0.71
CA PRO A 125 0.13 -13.10 0.87
C PRO A 125 -0.27 -12.46 -0.47
N ALA A 126 -1.48 -11.89 -0.49
CA ALA A 126 -1.88 -11.02 -1.59
C ALA A 126 -0.94 -9.80 -1.67
N ASN A 127 -0.53 -9.46 -2.87
CA ASN A 127 0.24 -8.24 -3.15
C ASN A 127 -0.70 -7.10 -3.48
N THR A 128 -0.22 -5.88 -3.28
CA THR A 128 -0.87 -4.66 -3.75
C THR A 128 0.19 -3.65 -4.20
N THR A 129 -0.22 -2.63 -4.89
CA THR A 129 0.64 -1.50 -5.26
C THR A 129 0.95 -0.68 -4.00
N TYR A 130 2.19 -0.25 -3.85
CA TYR A 130 2.64 0.57 -2.72
C TYR A 130 2.84 2.02 -3.13
N GLY A 131 1.82 2.84 -2.90
CA GLY A 131 1.83 4.27 -3.21
C GLY A 131 2.91 5.05 -2.45
N GLU A 132 3.33 4.60 -1.25
CA GLU A 132 4.39 5.20 -0.47
C GLU A 132 5.74 5.23 -1.20
N ASN A 133 6.01 4.23 -2.03
CA ASN A 133 7.22 4.18 -2.85
C ASN A 133 7.28 5.32 -3.87
N THR A 134 6.14 5.84 -4.32
CA THR A 134 6.06 7.01 -5.20
C THR A 134 6.70 8.24 -4.56
N SER A 135 6.53 8.42 -3.24
CA SER A 135 7.18 9.49 -2.50
C SER A 135 8.72 9.35 -2.49
N VAL A 136 9.23 8.13 -2.39
CA VAL A 136 10.68 7.85 -2.48
C VAL A 136 11.21 8.14 -3.88
N LEU A 137 10.46 7.79 -4.91
CA LEU A 137 10.81 8.12 -6.31
C LEU A 137 10.85 9.63 -6.53
N ALA A 138 9.86 10.37 -6.02
CA ALA A 138 9.81 11.83 -6.11
C ALA A 138 11.02 12.50 -5.41
N LEU A 139 11.41 11.98 -4.24
CA LEU A 139 12.56 12.49 -3.47
C LEU A 139 13.90 12.16 -4.12
N SER A 140 14.06 10.92 -4.60
CA SER A 140 15.31 10.44 -5.21
C SER A 140 15.48 10.90 -6.65
N ARG A 141 14.37 11.25 -7.33
CA ARG A 141 14.30 11.55 -8.77
C ARG A 141 14.84 10.41 -9.66
N VAL A 142 14.77 9.19 -9.17
CA VAL A 142 15.20 7.99 -9.89
C VAL A 142 13.97 7.30 -10.46
N TYR A 143 13.67 7.52 -11.72
CA TYR A 143 12.45 7.03 -12.39
C TYR A 143 12.68 5.85 -13.34
N ASP A 144 13.90 5.30 -13.39
CA ASP A 144 14.19 4.14 -14.22
C ASP A 144 13.57 2.86 -13.66
N PRO A 145 12.65 2.20 -14.38
CA PRO A 145 12.04 0.94 -13.94
C PRO A 145 13.04 -0.20 -13.68
N ARG A 146 14.27 -0.11 -14.22
CA ARG A 146 15.32 -1.09 -13.97
C ARG A 146 15.75 -1.11 -12.51
N VAL A 147 15.75 0.05 -11.85
CA VAL A 147 16.09 0.17 -10.42
C VAL A 147 15.06 -0.58 -9.58
N ILE A 148 13.75 -0.43 -9.88
CA ILE A 148 12.68 -1.12 -9.18
C ILE A 148 12.76 -2.63 -9.40
N ARG A 149 13.05 -3.08 -10.64
CA ARG A 149 13.25 -4.51 -10.92
C ARG A 149 14.43 -5.08 -10.16
N LEU A 150 15.53 -4.33 -10.07
CA LEU A 150 16.70 -4.74 -9.31
C LEU A 150 16.39 -4.83 -7.81
N ALA A 151 15.63 -3.86 -7.26
CA ALA A 151 15.16 -3.90 -5.87
C ALA A 151 14.31 -5.14 -5.60
N ALA A 152 13.41 -5.52 -6.50
CA ALA A 152 12.61 -6.74 -6.40
C ALA A 152 13.50 -8.00 -6.40
N ILE A 153 14.52 -8.06 -7.24
CA ILE A 153 15.49 -9.18 -7.25
C ILE A 153 16.23 -9.26 -5.90
N TYR A 154 16.68 -8.12 -5.37
CA TYR A 154 17.31 -8.09 -4.03
C TYR A 154 16.36 -8.56 -2.94
N ALA A 155 15.08 -8.17 -2.98
CA ALA A 155 14.09 -8.65 -2.02
C ALA A 155 13.94 -10.17 -2.07
N VAL A 156 13.90 -10.76 -3.27
CA VAL A 156 13.87 -12.21 -3.45
C VAL A 156 15.12 -12.86 -2.88
N VAL A 157 16.33 -12.33 -3.15
CA VAL A 157 17.58 -12.86 -2.61
C VAL A 157 17.60 -12.77 -1.07
N LEU A 158 17.14 -11.66 -0.50
CA LEU A 158 17.06 -11.47 0.96
C LEU A 158 16.07 -12.45 1.62
N SER A 159 15.05 -12.91 0.91
CA SER A 159 14.09 -13.89 1.44
C SER A 159 14.73 -15.25 1.75
N PHE A 160 15.90 -15.56 1.17
CA PHE A 160 16.67 -16.77 1.47
C PHE A 160 17.59 -16.61 2.68
N ILE A 161 17.48 -15.52 3.42
CA ILE A 161 18.24 -15.24 4.65
C ILE A 161 17.28 -15.20 5.84
N PRO A 162 16.91 -16.37 6.46
CA PRO A 162 15.98 -16.41 7.58
C PRO A 162 16.40 -15.56 8.76
N LYS A 163 17.71 -15.42 8.98
CA LYS A 163 18.27 -14.57 10.04
C LYS A 163 17.85 -13.11 9.88
N MET A 164 17.73 -12.62 8.63
CA MET A 164 17.25 -11.26 8.34
C MET A 164 15.76 -11.11 8.70
N ALA A 165 14.95 -12.13 8.38
CA ALA A 165 13.54 -12.16 8.74
C ALA A 165 13.36 -12.14 10.27
N GLU A 166 14.16 -12.91 11.00
CA GLU A 166 14.10 -12.94 12.47
C GLU A 166 14.55 -11.61 13.11
N VAL A 167 15.52 -10.90 12.52
CA VAL A 167 15.90 -9.55 12.96
C VAL A 167 14.71 -8.59 12.80
N ILE A 168 14.00 -8.65 11.68
CA ILE A 168 12.79 -7.83 11.46
C ILE A 168 11.71 -8.22 12.47
N SER A 169 11.49 -9.52 12.68
CA SER A 169 10.49 -10.03 13.62
C SER A 169 10.82 -9.71 15.09
N SER A 170 12.08 -9.43 15.40
CA SER A 170 12.51 -9.02 16.74
C SER A 170 12.19 -7.55 17.08
N LEU A 171 11.65 -6.78 16.13
CA LEU A 171 11.27 -5.39 16.36
C LEU A 171 10.14 -5.32 17.40
N PRO A 172 10.30 -4.50 18.47
CA PRO A 172 9.24 -4.29 19.44
C PRO A 172 7.95 -3.76 18.81
N SER A 173 6.81 -4.21 19.32
CA SER A 173 5.49 -3.77 18.85
C SER A 173 5.31 -2.25 18.93
N ALA A 174 5.95 -1.59 19.91
CA ALA A 174 5.94 -0.14 20.02
C ALA A 174 6.61 0.56 18.83
N ILE A 175 7.72 0.01 18.31
CA ILE A 175 8.39 0.54 17.11
C ILE A 175 7.51 0.32 15.89
N ILE A 176 6.96 -0.90 15.74
CA ILE A 176 6.04 -1.23 14.63
C ILE A 176 4.82 -0.31 14.66
N GLY A 177 4.21 -0.09 15.84
CA GLY A 177 3.09 0.82 16.01
C GLY A 177 3.42 2.27 15.64
N GLY A 178 4.58 2.76 16.05
CA GLY A 178 5.05 4.10 15.67
C GLY A 178 5.25 4.27 14.17
N ILE A 179 5.84 3.26 13.51
CA ILE A 179 6.02 3.25 12.05
C ILE A 179 4.66 3.21 11.35
N SER A 180 3.76 2.32 11.80
CA SER A 180 2.42 2.19 11.23
C SER A 180 1.63 3.50 11.33
N PHE A 181 1.76 4.22 12.46
CA PHE A 181 1.11 5.51 12.64
C PHE A 181 1.58 6.54 11.59
N ILE A 182 2.88 6.61 11.34
CA ILE A 182 3.45 7.50 10.31
C ILE A 182 2.99 7.07 8.91
N LEU A 183 3.03 5.76 8.62
CA LEU A 183 2.61 5.22 7.33
C LEU A 183 1.14 5.50 7.04
N TYR A 184 0.24 5.28 8.00
CA TYR A 184 -1.19 5.60 7.85
C TYR A 184 -1.42 7.10 7.61
N GLY A 185 -0.64 7.97 8.29
CA GLY A 185 -0.67 9.40 8.02
C GLY A 185 -0.25 9.74 6.59
N MET A 186 0.79 9.09 6.07
CA MET A 186 1.25 9.28 4.69
C MET A 186 0.23 8.76 3.66
N ILE A 187 -0.34 7.58 3.88
CA ILE A 187 -1.40 7.01 3.01
C ILE A 187 -2.58 7.98 2.95
N SER A 188 -3.02 8.49 4.10
CA SER A 188 -4.10 9.49 4.16
C SER A 188 -3.76 10.77 3.39
N ALA A 189 -2.52 11.24 3.52
CA ALA A 189 -2.05 12.43 2.79
C ALA A 189 -2.02 12.19 1.26
N VAL A 190 -1.63 10.99 0.81
CA VAL A 190 -1.69 10.61 -0.61
C VAL A 190 -3.13 10.57 -1.11
N GLY A 191 -4.06 10.05 -0.32
CA GLY A 191 -5.49 10.06 -0.66
C GLY A 191 -6.03 11.49 -0.85
N VAL A 192 -5.71 12.40 0.09
CA VAL A 192 -6.08 13.82 -0.03
C VAL A 192 -5.41 14.47 -1.25
N ARG A 193 -4.15 14.18 -1.49
CA ARG A 193 -3.40 14.67 -2.64
C ARG A 193 -4.08 14.26 -3.96
N ASN A 194 -4.51 13.00 -4.09
CA ASN A 194 -5.22 12.51 -5.28
C ASN A 194 -6.50 13.32 -5.55
N VAL A 195 -7.28 13.63 -4.51
CA VAL A 195 -8.49 14.46 -4.64
C VAL A 195 -8.15 15.87 -5.14
N VAL A 196 -7.07 16.47 -4.62
CA VAL A 196 -6.63 17.82 -5.01
C VAL A 196 -6.05 17.85 -6.42
N GLU A 197 -5.18 16.91 -6.78
CA GLU A 197 -4.55 16.83 -8.10
C GLU A 197 -5.56 16.60 -9.22
N ASN A 198 -6.57 15.77 -8.96
CA ASN A 198 -7.68 15.55 -9.89
C ASN A 198 -8.75 16.68 -9.85
N LYS A 199 -8.49 17.77 -9.11
CA LYS A 199 -9.37 18.95 -9.03
C LYS A 199 -10.83 18.59 -8.74
N VAL A 200 -11.06 17.61 -7.85
CA VAL A 200 -12.41 17.21 -7.45
C VAL A 200 -13.11 18.39 -6.78
N ASP A 201 -14.18 18.88 -7.40
CA ASP A 201 -14.95 19.99 -6.87
C ASP A 201 -15.89 19.53 -5.77
N LEU A 202 -15.47 19.68 -4.51
CA LEU A 202 -16.26 19.32 -3.32
C LEU A 202 -17.34 20.36 -2.97
N THR A 203 -17.44 21.48 -3.69
CA THR A 203 -18.57 22.43 -3.53
C THR A 203 -19.84 21.86 -4.14
N ARG A 204 -19.74 20.91 -5.06
CA ARG A 204 -20.86 20.21 -5.64
C ARG A 204 -21.39 19.16 -4.67
N SER A 205 -22.69 19.24 -4.37
CA SER A 205 -23.36 18.35 -3.42
C SER A 205 -23.16 16.86 -3.74
N ARG A 206 -23.13 16.51 -5.02
CA ARG A 206 -22.88 15.13 -5.48
C ARG A 206 -21.51 14.61 -5.00
N ASN A 207 -20.45 15.33 -5.32
CA ASN A 207 -19.09 14.94 -4.98
C ASN A 207 -18.86 14.96 -3.46
N LEU A 208 -19.44 15.95 -2.78
CA LEU A 208 -19.39 16.05 -1.32
C LEU A 208 -20.04 14.85 -0.66
N VAL A 209 -21.25 14.44 -1.10
CA VAL A 209 -21.96 13.29 -0.53
C VAL A 209 -21.19 12.00 -0.77
N ILE A 210 -20.70 11.77 -2.01
CA ILE A 210 -19.90 10.56 -2.32
C ILE A 210 -18.67 10.50 -1.43
N THR A 211 -17.91 11.60 -1.35
CA THR A 211 -16.69 11.66 -0.53
C THR A 211 -16.99 11.44 0.95
N ALA A 212 -18.04 12.08 1.47
CA ALA A 212 -18.43 11.94 2.86
C ALA A 212 -18.81 10.49 3.20
N VAL A 213 -19.60 9.82 2.34
CA VAL A 213 -19.98 8.43 2.56
C VAL A 213 -18.79 7.47 2.47
N ILE A 214 -17.87 7.67 1.50
CA ILE A 214 -16.64 6.88 1.40
C ILE A 214 -15.83 7.00 2.69
N LEU A 215 -15.61 8.22 3.19
CA LEU A 215 -14.84 8.45 4.41
C LEU A 215 -15.53 7.84 5.64
N VAL A 216 -16.85 8.01 5.77
CA VAL A 216 -17.62 7.44 6.89
C VAL A 216 -17.59 5.91 6.83
N CYS A 217 -17.77 5.29 5.67
CA CYS A 217 -17.68 3.84 5.54
C CYS A 217 -16.27 3.32 5.82
N GLY A 218 -15.24 3.99 5.31
CA GLY A 218 -13.85 3.56 5.46
C GLY A 218 -13.32 3.68 6.89
N LEU A 219 -13.65 4.78 7.58
CA LEU A 219 -13.14 5.08 8.92
C LEU A 219 -14.10 4.63 10.03
N GLY A 220 -15.42 4.71 9.79
CA GLY A 220 -16.44 4.43 10.80
C GLY A 220 -16.77 2.95 10.95
N VAL A 221 -16.54 2.12 9.94
CA VAL A 221 -16.83 0.68 9.98
C VAL A 221 -15.54 -0.10 10.21
N SER A 222 -14.88 0.15 11.35
CA SER A 222 -13.57 -0.44 11.66
C SER A 222 -13.59 -1.97 11.80
N GLU A 223 -14.68 -2.53 12.33
CA GLU A 223 -14.85 -3.99 12.52
C GLU A 223 -15.41 -4.69 11.27
N GLY A 224 -15.79 -3.91 10.24
CA GLY A 224 -16.46 -4.44 9.06
C GLY A 224 -17.92 -4.82 9.31
N LEU A 225 -18.60 -5.21 8.24
CA LEU A 225 -19.96 -5.76 8.26
C LEU A 225 -19.89 -7.26 7.99
N THR A 226 -20.27 -8.07 8.99
CA THR A 226 -20.30 -9.53 8.85
C THR A 226 -21.73 -9.99 8.56
N PHE A 227 -21.88 -10.76 7.50
CA PHE A 227 -23.14 -11.42 7.14
C PHE A 227 -22.88 -12.86 6.73
N THR A 228 -23.91 -13.69 6.87
CA THR A 228 -23.80 -15.11 6.55
C THR A 228 -24.62 -15.41 5.31
N ILE A 229 -23.95 -15.86 4.25
CA ILE A 229 -24.60 -16.33 3.01
C ILE A 229 -24.27 -17.80 2.82
N ALA A 230 -25.32 -18.62 2.70
CA ALA A 230 -25.18 -20.07 2.48
C ALA A 230 -24.24 -20.79 3.47
N GLY A 231 -24.24 -20.35 4.73
CA GLY A 231 -23.35 -20.91 5.77
C GLY A 231 -21.91 -20.36 5.77
N ALA A 232 -21.57 -19.46 4.86
CA ALA A 232 -20.30 -18.76 4.84
C ALA A 232 -20.42 -17.42 5.58
N HIS A 233 -19.52 -17.17 6.54
CA HIS A 233 -19.38 -15.87 7.18
C HIS A 233 -18.52 -14.98 6.29
N ILE A 234 -19.12 -13.95 5.70
CA ILE A 234 -18.46 -12.97 4.86
C ILE A 234 -18.35 -11.67 5.64
N THR A 235 -17.15 -11.16 5.83
CA THR A 235 -16.91 -9.86 6.48
C THR A 235 -16.44 -8.87 5.43
N LEU A 236 -17.26 -7.86 5.15
CA LEU A 236 -16.84 -6.71 4.36
C LEU A 236 -16.09 -5.75 5.28
N THR A 237 -14.82 -5.55 5.00
CA THR A 237 -14.03 -4.52 5.70
C THR A 237 -14.55 -3.12 5.37
N GLY A 238 -14.28 -2.14 6.23
CA GLY A 238 -14.65 -0.74 5.97
C GLY A 238 -14.12 -0.23 4.63
N LEU A 239 -12.92 -0.64 4.24
CA LEU A 239 -12.31 -0.31 2.94
C LEU A 239 -13.11 -0.89 1.76
N ALA A 240 -13.47 -2.16 1.81
CA ALA A 240 -14.28 -2.81 0.78
C ALA A 240 -15.67 -2.17 0.68
N LEU A 241 -16.28 -1.86 1.82
CA LEU A 241 -17.56 -1.18 1.89
C LEU A 241 -17.49 0.23 1.28
N ALA A 242 -16.45 1.01 1.63
CA ALA A 242 -16.23 2.34 1.09
C ALA A 242 -16.08 2.33 -0.43
N ALA A 243 -15.31 1.38 -0.98
CA ALA A 243 -15.12 1.24 -2.41
C ALA A 243 -16.44 0.87 -3.12
N ILE A 244 -17.16 -0.14 -2.64
CA ILE A 244 -18.43 -0.59 -3.23
C ILE A 244 -19.47 0.53 -3.19
N VAL A 245 -19.67 1.15 -2.02
CA VAL A 245 -20.68 2.20 -1.85
C VAL A 245 -20.30 3.45 -2.64
N GLY A 246 -19.02 3.82 -2.68
CA GLY A 246 -18.52 4.93 -3.51
C GLY A 246 -18.82 4.73 -5.00
N ILE A 247 -18.52 3.55 -5.54
CA ILE A 247 -18.81 3.20 -6.94
C ILE A 247 -20.32 3.24 -7.21
N LEU A 248 -21.13 2.63 -6.33
CA LEU A 248 -22.58 2.60 -6.48
C LEU A 248 -23.19 4.00 -6.43
N LEU A 249 -22.78 4.83 -5.46
CA LEU A 249 -23.26 6.23 -5.38
C LEU A 249 -22.84 7.02 -6.62
N ASN A 250 -21.61 6.83 -7.09
CA ASN A 250 -21.14 7.49 -8.30
C ASN A 250 -21.96 7.07 -9.55
N ALA A 251 -22.42 5.82 -9.60
CA ALA A 251 -23.25 5.32 -10.70
C ALA A 251 -24.72 5.77 -10.62
N ILE A 252 -25.27 5.90 -9.40
CA ILE A 252 -26.69 6.20 -9.18
C ILE A 252 -26.97 7.70 -9.17
N LEU A 253 -26.07 8.50 -8.56
CA LEU A 253 -26.30 9.94 -8.46
C LEU A 253 -26.15 10.63 -9.82
N PRO A 254 -27.11 11.48 -10.21
CA PRO A 254 -27.07 12.17 -11.48
C PRO A 254 -25.93 13.19 -11.55
N GLY A 255 -25.35 13.35 -12.73
CA GLY A 255 -24.27 14.29 -13.02
C GLY A 255 -22.97 13.55 -13.37
N ASN A 256 -22.25 14.04 -14.38
CA ASN A 256 -20.96 13.55 -14.83
C ASN A 256 -20.03 14.76 -14.90
N ASP A 257 -19.18 14.91 -13.88
CA ASP A 257 -18.33 16.11 -13.75
C ASP A 257 -16.92 15.90 -14.30
N TYR A 258 -16.57 14.67 -14.66
CA TYR A 258 -15.24 14.33 -15.17
C TYR A 258 -15.30 14.11 -16.67
N VAL A 259 -14.62 14.98 -17.42
CA VAL A 259 -14.44 14.84 -18.88
C VAL A 259 -13.04 14.29 -19.09
N PHE A 260 -12.91 13.09 -19.65
CA PHE A 260 -11.63 12.53 -20.01
C PHE A 260 -10.97 13.39 -21.11
N GLU A 261 -9.66 13.62 -21.01
CA GLU A 261 -8.93 14.44 -22.01
C GLU A 261 -9.04 13.91 -23.44
N THR A 262 -9.18 12.60 -23.59
CA THR A 262 -9.49 11.95 -24.88
C THR A 262 -10.81 12.41 -25.51
N THR A 263 -11.79 12.77 -24.68
CA THR A 263 -13.09 13.27 -25.16
C THR A 263 -12.96 14.72 -25.60
N LYS A 264 -12.19 15.55 -24.89
CA LYS A 264 -11.89 16.94 -25.29
C LYS A 264 -11.17 17.01 -26.63
N LYS A 265 -10.17 16.14 -26.85
CA LYS A 265 -9.43 16.07 -28.11
C LYS A 265 -10.30 15.59 -29.29
N LYS A 266 -11.33 14.81 -29.04
CA LYS A 266 -12.30 14.43 -30.09
C LYS A 266 -13.28 15.55 -30.43
N GLU A 267 -13.75 16.27 -29.41
CA GLU A 267 -14.63 17.41 -29.61
C GLU A 267 -13.92 18.55 -30.36
N GLU A 268 -12.63 18.82 -30.02
CA GLU A 268 -11.80 19.81 -30.75
C GLU A 268 -11.51 19.42 -32.21
N ILE A 269 -11.52 18.13 -32.55
CA ILE A 269 -11.30 17.63 -33.93
C ILE A 269 -12.62 17.62 -34.74
N GLU A 270 -13.77 17.52 -34.07
CA GLU A 270 -15.08 17.56 -34.74
C GLU A 270 -15.59 18.99 -34.97
N ASP A 271 -15.02 20.00 -34.27
CA ASP A 271 -15.38 21.41 -34.41
C ASP A 271 -14.46 22.19 -35.41
N ASP A 272 -13.38 21.57 -35.93
CA ASP A 272 -12.52 22.07 -37.01
C ASP A 272 -12.85 21.37 -38.33
#